data_134b44ffd0267f3851dc8b1a31f68542
#
_entry.id   134b44ffd0267f3851dc8b1a31f68542
#
_cell.length_a   1.000
_cell.length_b   1.000
_cell.length_c   1.000
_cell.angle_alpha   90.00
_cell.angle_beta   90.00
_cell.angle_gamma   90.00
#
_symmetry.space_group_name_H-M   'P 1'
#
loop_
_entity.id
_entity.type
_entity.pdbx_description
1 polymer ?
#
loop_
_entity_poly.entity_id
_entity_poly.type
_entity_poly.pdbx_seq_one_letter_code
_entity_poly.pdbx_strand_id
1 'polypeptide(L)'
;MELLLGILALGIIVVIFVFLLGIIKWLLQGYFLYRVADMKNLDMPVLSFIPFGTFYVAGQDYNGNIFEKGRFNPRTLGAVFVIVGIILYFSGLSIGDIALSYVLMESVAFIGIFKAYTKNTAAAVLLALLNVITVGIAAIIILFLYSRKLVQEDTEPVIYENPVREESSSDK
;
A
#
# COMPACT_ATOMS: atom_id res chain seq x y z
N MET A 1 35.73 31.20 -9.60
CA MET A 1 35.59 29.87 -10.22
C MET A 1 35.42 28.77 -9.20
N GLU A 2 36.20 28.73 -8.12
CA GLU A 2 36.13 27.71 -7.07
C GLU A 2 34.79 27.65 -6.33
N LEU A 3 34.17 28.79 -6.02
CA LEU A 3 32.86 28.85 -5.36
C LEU A 3 31.76 28.19 -6.25
N LEU A 4 31.79 28.43 -7.55
CA LEU A 4 30.83 27.85 -8.50
C LEU A 4 31.00 26.34 -8.60
N LEU A 5 32.24 25.84 -8.63
CA LEU A 5 32.55 24.40 -8.60
C LEU A 5 32.10 23.76 -7.29
N GLY A 6 32.26 24.45 -6.15
CA GLY A 6 31.79 23.98 -4.85
C GLY A 6 30.28 23.84 -4.79
N ILE A 7 29.52 24.83 -5.31
CA ILE A 7 28.06 24.79 -5.37
C ILE A 7 27.58 23.66 -6.29
N LEU A 8 28.22 23.48 -7.46
CA LEU A 8 27.90 22.42 -8.39
C LEU A 8 28.14 21.03 -7.77
N ALA A 9 29.29 20.85 -7.11
CA ALA A 9 29.61 19.59 -6.44
C ALA A 9 28.60 19.26 -5.32
N LEU A 10 28.23 20.25 -4.50
CA LEU A 10 27.22 20.08 -3.47
C LEU A 10 25.86 19.70 -4.08
N GLY A 11 25.45 20.36 -5.16
CA GLY A 11 24.23 20.03 -5.88
C GLY A 11 24.19 18.59 -6.38
N ILE A 12 25.29 18.10 -6.97
CA ILE A 12 25.39 16.71 -7.43
C ILE A 12 25.28 15.73 -6.24
N ILE A 13 25.96 16.00 -5.13
CA ILE A 13 25.89 15.15 -3.93
C ILE A 13 24.46 15.07 -3.40
N VAL A 14 23.76 16.19 -3.32
CA VAL A 14 22.35 16.23 -2.88
C VAL A 14 21.46 15.41 -3.80
N VAL A 15 21.62 15.55 -5.12
CA VAL A 15 20.83 14.77 -6.12
C VAL A 15 21.07 13.27 -5.95
N ILE A 16 22.34 12.85 -5.83
CA ILE A 16 22.67 11.43 -5.61
C ILE A 16 22.05 10.92 -4.31
N PHE A 17 22.14 11.71 -3.23
CA PHE A 17 21.58 11.31 -1.93
C PHE A 17 20.04 11.16 -2.00
N VAL A 18 19.33 12.12 -2.60
CA VAL A 18 17.88 12.05 -2.78
C VAL A 18 17.48 10.85 -3.64
N PHE A 19 18.24 10.57 -4.70
CA PHE A 19 18.02 9.40 -5.56
C PHE A 19 18.16 8.07 -4.78
N LEU A 20 19.21 7.94 -3.97
CA LEU A 20 19.42 6.76 -3.12
C LEU A 20 18.28 6.58 -2.10
N LEU A 21 17.84 7.66 -1.46
CA LEU A 21 16.67 7.62 -0.56
C LEU A 21 15.40 7.18 -1.30
N GLY A 22 15.20 7.63 -2.53
CA GLY A 22 14.10 7.21 -3.38
C GLY A 22 14.10 5.71 -3.67
N ILE A 23 15.28 5.15 -3.98
CA ILE A 23 15.43 3.71 -4.20
C ILE A 23 15.11 2.93 -2.92
N ILE A 24 15.65 3.36 -1.77
CA ILE A 24 15.38 2.71 -0.48
C ILE A 24 13.88 2.75 -0.16
N LYS A 25 13.23 3.91 -0.31
CA LYS A 25 11.78 4.05 -0.15
C LYS A 25 11.03 3.05 -1.01
N TRP A 26 11.36 3.00 -2.30
CA TRP A 26 10.69 2.13 -3.26
C TRP A 26 10.85 0.64 -2.91
N LEU A 27 12.05 0.20 -2.54
CA LEU A 27 12.32 -1.18 -2.14
C LEU A 27 11.56 -1.56 -0.85
N LEU A 28 11.58 -0.70 0.17
CA LEU A 28 10.87 -0.94 1.42
C LEU A 28 9.35 -1.03 1.19
N GLN A 29 8.80 -0.10 0.43
CA GLN A 29 7.38 -0.09 0.10
C GLN A 29 6.99 -1.35 -0.69
N GLY A 30 7.77 -1.70 -1.71
CA GLY A 30 7.57 -2.91 -2.51
C GLY A 30 7.60 -4.17 -1.64
N TYR A 31 8.57 -4.26 -0.74
CA TYR A 31 8.71 -5.41 0.17
C TYR A 31 7.51 -5.56 1.12
N PHE A 32 7.11 -4.49 1.79
CA PHE A 32 5.99 -4.58 2.73
C PHE A 32 4.66 -4.78 2.02
N LEU A 33 4.46 -4.16 0.86
CA LEU A 33 3.27 -4.39 0.04
C LEU A 33 3.23 -5.84 -0.47
N TYR A 34 4.35 -6.37 -0.98
CA TYR A 34 4.47 -7.77 -1.37
C TYR A 34 4.04 -8.69 -0.22
N ARG A 35 4.56 -8.46 0.98
CA ARG A 35 4.27 -9.28 2.15
C ARG A 35 2.79 -9.23 2.55
N VAL A 36 2.17 -8.04 2.54
CA VAL A 36 0.73 -7.89 2.80
C VAL A 36 -0.10 -8.59 1.71
N ALA A 37 0.29 -8.44 0.46
CA ALA A 37 -0.40 -9.05 -0.67
C ALA A 37 -0.33 -10.59 -0.65
N ASP A 38 0.82 -11.14 -0.31
CA ASP A 38 1.05 -12.57 -0.18
C ASP A 38 0.18 -13.16 0.94
N MET A 39 0.20 -12.59 2.14
CA MET A 39 -0.64 -13.02 3.26
C MET A 39 -2.15 -12.90 2.98
N LYS A 40 -2.57 -11.96 2.13
CA LYS A 40 -3.98 -11.79 1.71
C LYS A 40 -4.34 -12.58 0.47
N ASN A 41 -3.42 -13.36 -0.09
CA ASN A 41 -3.58 -14.12 -1.33
C ASN A 41 -4.05 -13.22 -2.50
N LEU A 42 -3.50 -12.01 -2.63
CA LEU A 42 -3.76 -11.14 -3.76
C LEU A 42 -3.04 -11.66 -5.01
N ASP A 43 -3.58 -11.32 -6.17
CA ASP A 43 -3.01 -11.76 -7.45
C ASP A 43 -1.68 -11.03 -7.74
N MET A 44 -0.67 -11.77 -8.19
CA MET A 44 0.64 -11.25 -8.60
C MET A 44 1.32 -10.30 -7.60
N PRO A 45 1.56 -10.70 -6.34
CA PRO A 45 2.15 -9.82 -5.32
C PRO A 45 3.55 -9.29 -5.73
N VAL A 46 4.29 -10.01 -6.60
CA VAL A 46 5.59 -9.60 -7.12
C VAL A 46 5.55 -8.26 -7.87
N LEU A 47 4.41 -7.86 -8.41
CA LEU A 47 4.25 -6.57 -9.07
C LEU A 47 4.44 -5.38 -8.12
N SER A 48 4.44 -5.60 -6.81
CA SER A 48 4.76 -4.57 -5.81
C SER A 48 6.14 -3.92 -6.00
N PHE A 49 7.07 -4.60 -6.69
CA PHE A 49 8.41 -4.10 -6.99
C PHE A 49 8.52 -3.40 -8.36
N ILE A 50 7.44 -3.32 -9.11
CA ILE A 50 7.44 -2.70 -10.44
C ILE A 50 6.72 -1.35 -10.34
N PRO A 51 7.24 -0.26 -10.94
CA PRO A 51 6.52 0.99 -11.07
C PRO A 51 5.12 0.74 -11.66
N PHE A 52 4.09 1.41 -11.13
CA PHE A 52 2.67 1.15 -11.42
C PHE A 52 2.15 -0.24 -11.01
N GLY A 53 2.97 -1.27 -10.88
CA GLY A 53 2.57 -2.57 -10.35
C GLY A 53 2.11 -2.48 -8.89
N THR A 54 2.65 -1.54 -8.11
CA THR A 54 2.15 -1.18 -6.77
C THR A 54 0.68 -0.77 -6.79
N PHE A 55 0.22 -0.06 -7.83
CA PHE A 55 -1.17 0.33 -8.01
C PHE A 55 -2.07 -0.88 -8.31
N TYR A 56 -1.55 -1.83 -9.11
CA TYR A 56 -2.25 -3.08 -9.38
C TYR A 56 -2.50 -3.86 -8.10
N VAL A 57 -1.46 -4.07 -7.32
CA VAL A 57 -1.54 -4.85 -6.07
C VAL A 57 -2.41 -4.14 -5.04
N ALA A 58 -2.18 -2.86 -4.78
CA ALA A 58 -2.93 -2.08 -3.81
C ALA A 58 -4.41 -1.90 -4.22
N GLY A 59 -4.68 -1.72 -5.51
CA GLY A 59 -6.03 -1.56 -6.05
C GLY A 59 -6.91 -2.79 -5.86
N GLN A 60 -6.35 -4.00 -5.82
CA GLN A 60 -7.11 -5.22 -5.55
C GLN A 60 -7.75 -5.22 -4.16
N ASP A 61 -7.12 -4.54 -3.19
CA ASP A 61 -7.58 -4.49 -1.80
C ASP A 61 -8.82 -3.61 -1.59
N TYR A 62 -9.29 -2.93 -2.63
CA TYR A 62 -10.59 -2.25 -2.64
C TYR A 62 -11.77 -3.22 -2.57
N ASN A 63 -11.61 -4.44 -3.11
CA ASN A 63 -12.64 -5.47 -3.05
C ASN A 63 -12.74 -6.04 -1.62
N GLY A 64 -13.88 -5.87 -0.99
CA GLY A 64 -14.13 -6.27 0.39
C GLY A 64 -13.75 -5.22 1.44
N ASN A 65 -12.99 -4.17 1.09
CA ASN A 65 -12.66 -3.09 2.01
C ASN A 65 -13.43 -1.79 1.69
N ILE A 66 -13.41 -1.35 0.44
CA ILE A 66 -14.16 -0.16 -0.01
C ILE A 66 -15.47 -0.56 -0.66
N PHE A 67 -15.41 -1.54 -1.57
CA PHE A 67 -16.58 -2.14 -2.21
C PHE A 67 -16.98 -3.42 -1.48
N GLU A 68 -18.25 -3.82 -1.60
CA GLU A 68 -18.72 -5.10 -1.11
C GLU A 68 -17.93 -6.25 -1.72
N LYS A 69 -17.62 -7.26 -0.92
CA LYS A 69 -16.85 -8.43 -1.36
C LYS A 69 -17.56 -9.13 -2.52
N GLY A 70 -16.85 -9.31 -3.63
CA GLY A 70 -17.37 -9.97 -4.82
C GLY A 70 -18.11 -9.05 -5.81
N ARG A 71 -18.32 -7.75 -5.49
CA ARG A 71 -18.95 -6.80 -6.41
C ARG A 71 -18.09 -6.53 -7.65
N PHE A 72 -16.78 -6.50 -7.48
CA PHE A 72 -15.81 -6.33 -8.56
C PHE A 72 -14.74 -7.41 -8.50
N ASN A 73 -14.25 -7.82 -9.66
CA ASN A 73 -13.09 -8.69 -9.71
C ASN A 73 -11.85 -7.92 -9.23
N PRO A 74 -11.09 -8.43 -8.23
CA PRO A 74 -9.87 -7.76 -7.73
C PRO A 74 -8.88 -7.42 -8.84
N ARG A 75 -8.67 -8.31 -9.81
CA ARG A 75 -7.77 -8.09 -10.96
C ARG A 75 -8.22 -6.90 -11.81
N THR A 76 -9.53 -6.77 -12.02
CA THR A 76 -10.09 -5.64 -12.78
C THR A 76 -9.85 -4.32 -12.04
N LEU A 77 -10.06 -4.29 -10.72
CA LEU A 77 -9.78 -3.11 -9.91
C LEU A 77 -8.29 -2.75 -9.98
N GLY A 78 -7.40 -3.72 -9.78
CA GLY A 78 -5.96 -3.50 -9.93
C GLY A 78 -5.60 -2.92 -11.31
N ALA A 79 -6.14 -3.50 -12.39
CA ALA A 79 -5.89 -3.01 -13.76
C ALA A 79 -6.40 -1.58 -13.97
N VAL A 80 -7.56 -1.22 -13.44
CA VAL A 80 -8.10 0.15 -13.51
C VAL A 80 -7.16 1.13 -12.85
N PHE A 81 -6.64 0.81 -11.65
CA PHE A 81 -5.68 1.68 -10.96
C PHE A 81 -4.39 1.88 -11.76
N VAL A 82 -3.88 0.84 -12.42
CA VAL A 82 -2.71 0.95 -13.32
C VAL A 82 -3.00 1.88 -14.50
N ILE A 83 -4.12 1.68 -15.18
CA ILE A 83 -4.50 2.48 -16.36
C ILE A 83 -4.65 3.95 -15.97
N VAL A 84 -5.39 4.25 -14.89
CA VAL A 84 -5.56 5.61 -14.40
C VAL A 84 -4.22 6.21 -13.97
N GLY A 85 -3.38 5.44 -13.28
CA GLY A 85 -2.05 5.86 -12.87
C GLY A 85 -1.15 6.21 -14.06
N ILE A 86 -1.16 5.42 -15.12
CA ILE A 86 -0.42 5.68 -16.36
C ILE A 86 -0.93 6.96 -17.04
N ILE A 87 -2.24 7.11 -17.17
CA ILE A 87 -2.85 8.30 -17.80
C ILE A 87 -2.44 9.55 -17.03
N LEU A 88 -2.57 9.55 -15.70
CA LEU A 88 -2.19 10.69 -14.86
C LEU A 88 -0.69 10.99 -14.94
N TYR A 89 0.15 9.95 -14.98
CA TYR A 89 1.59 10.12 -15.12
C TYR A 89 1.97 10.84 -16.42
N PHE A 90 1.37 10.43 -17.54
CA PHE A 90 1.64 11.04 -18.84
C PHE A 90 0.89 12.35 -19.11
N SER A 91 -0.08 12.72 -18.27
CA SER A 91 -0.77 14.01 -18.36
C SER A 91 0.01 15.16 -17.71
N GLY A 92 1.06 14.86 -16.93
CA GLY A 92 1.90 15.88 -16.29
C GLY A 92 2.71 16.67 -17.31
N LEU A 93 2.71 18.00 -17.17
CA LEU A 93 3.43 18.93 -18.07
C LEU A 93 4.87 19.18 -17.60
N SER A 94 5.17 18.95 -16.34
CA SER A 94 6.50 19.12 -15.74
C SER A 94 6.87 17.92 -14.88
N ILE A 95 8.17 17.79 -14.53
CA ILE A 95 8.65 16.73 -13.62
C ILE A 95 7.96 16.82 -12.26
N GLY A 96 7.67 18.04 -11.78
CA GLY A 96 6.95 18.25 -10.53
C GLY A 96 5.50 17.75 -10.59
N ASP A 97 4.79 18.01 -11.69
CA ASP A 97 3.42 17.54 -11.92
C ASP A 97 3.37 16.02 -11.99
N ILE A 98 4.33 15.39 -12.69
CA ILE A 98 4.47 13.94 -12.80
C ILE A 98 4.70 13.31 -11.41
N ALA A 99 5.61 13.86 -10.61
CA ALA A 99 5.90 13.37 -9.27
C ALA A 99 4.67 13.50 -8.34
N LEU A 100 4.00 14.65 -8.38
CA LEU A 100 2.79 14.88 -7.59
C LEU A 100 1.65 13.95 -8.01
N SER A 101 1.41 13.78 -9.30
CA SER A 101 0.40 12.86 -9.83
C SER A 101 0.65 11.43 -9.40
N TYR A 102 1.92 11.00 -9.39
CA TYR A 102 2.29 9.67 -8.92
C TYR A 102 1.97 9.48 -7.43
N VAL A 103 2.37 10.43 -6.57
CA VAL A 103 2.12 10.37 -5.12
C VAL A 103 0.62 10.44 -4.80
N LEU A 104 -0.14 11.25 -5.52
CA LEU A 104 -1.59 11.32 -5.36
C LEU A 104 -2.23 9.97 -5.75
N MET A 105 -1.87 9.41 -6.89
CA MET A 105 -2.40 8.13 -7.35
C MET A 105 -2.01 6.99 -6.42
N GLU A 106 -0.77 6.98 -5.94
CA GLU A 106 -0.31 6.06 -4.92
C GLU A 106 -1.18 6.13 -3.67
N SER A 107 -1.39 7.33 -3.14
CA SER A 107 -2.18 7.54 -1.92
C SER A 107 -3.62 7.08 -2.09
N VAL A 108 -4.23 7.33 -3.26
CA VAL A 108 -5.58 6.83 -3.58
C VAL A 108 -5.57 5.31 -3.67
N ALA A 109 -4.61 4.69 -4.36
CA ALA A 109 -4.53 3.23 -4.48
C ALA A 109 -4.41 2.53 -3.11
N PHE A 110 -3.72 3.16 -2.15
CA PHE A 110 -3.55 2.61 -0.80
C PHE A 110 -4.74 2.78 0.14
N ILE A 111 -5.80 3.55 -0.21
CA ILE A 111 -6.98 3.73 0.66
C ILE A 111 -7.61 2.38 1.05
N GLY A 112 -7.67 1.41 0.12
CA GLY A 112 -8.17 0.06 0.39
C GLY A 112 -7.41 -0.62 1.52
N ILE A 113 -6.08 -0.59 1.45
CA ILE A 113 -5.17 -1.14 2.46
C ILE A 113 -5.28 -0.40 3.78
N PHE A 114 -5.32 0.94 3.76
CA PHE A 114 -5.47 1.75 4.97
C PHE A 114 -6.80 1.48 5.67
N LYS A 115 -7.88 1.27 4.91
CA LYS A 115 -9.17 0.88 5.47
C LYS A 115 -9.14 -0.55 6.04
N ALA A 116 -8.47 -1.48 5.38
CA ALA A 116 -8.28 -2.83 5.89
C ALA A 116 -7.55 -2.82 7.25
N TYR A 117 -6.53 -1.96 7.39
CA TYR A 117 -5.77 -1.80 8.63
C TYR A 117 -6.58 -1.11 9.73
N THR A 118 -7.20 0.04 9.43
CA THR A 118 -7.88 0.89 10.43
C THR A 118 -9.32 0.47 10.73
N LYS A 119 -9.94 -0.33 9.86
CA LYS A 119 -11.37 -0.67 9.86
C LYS A 119 -12.30 0.56 9.77
N ASN A 120 -11.76 1.75 9.49
CA ASN A 120 -12.49 3.02 9.44
C ASN A 120 -12.17 3.79 8.16
N THR A 121 -13.20 4.18 7.40
CA THR A 121 -13.02 4.89 6.11
C THR A 121 -12.46 6.29 6.30
N ALA A 122 -12.90 7.04 7.32
CA ALA A 122 -12.39 8.39 7.57
C ALA A 122 -10.91 8.35 7.96
N ALA A 123 -10.50 7.41 8.81
CA ALA A 123 -9.09 7.19 9.15
C ALA A 123 -8.25 6.79 7.93
N ALA A 124 -8.79 5.96 7.05
CA ALA A 124 -8.10 5.57 5.81
C ALA A 124 -7.84 6.76 4.88
N VAL A 125 -8.83 7.65 4.74
CA VAL A 125 -8.69 8.89 3.95
C VAL A 125 -7.67 9.83 4.58
N LEU A 126 -7.69 10.00 5.90
CA LEU A 126 -6.68 10.80 6.62
C LEU A 126 -5.28 10.25 6.43
N LEU A 127 -5.11 8.92 6.47
CA LEU A 127 -3.82 8.28 6.18
C LEU A 127 -3.38 8.48 4.73
N ALA A 128 -4.32 8.49 3.77
CA ALA A 128 -4.01 8.80 2.39
C ALA A 128 -3.55 10.25 2.22
N LEU A 129 -4.19 11.20 2.89
CA LEU A 129 -3.73 12.61 2.93
C LEU A 129 -2.35 12.74 3.58
N LEU A 130 -2.14 12.06 4.69
CA LEU A 130 -0.82 12.01 5.34
C LEU A 130 0.24 11.42 4.42
N ASN A 131 -0.12 10.41 3.62
CA ASN A 131 0.79 9.80 2.65
C ASN A 131 1.21 10.78 1.55
N VAL A 132 0.29 11.64 1.09
CA VAL A 132 0.64 12.73 0.16
C VAL A 132 1.63 13.70 0.81
N ILE A 133 1.34 14.16 2.03
CA ILE A 133 2.18 15.14 2.76
C ILE A 133 3.59 14.57 3.02
N THR A 134 3.67 13.29 3.35
CA THR A 134 4.95 12.60 3.65
C THR A 134 5.62 12.00 2.42
N VAL A 135 5.12 12.28 1.22
CA VAL A 135 5.64 11.77 -0.05
C VAL A 135 5.79 10.23 -0.04
N GLY A 136 4.78 9.55 0.48
CA GLY A 136 4.71 8.08 0.50
C GLY A 136 5.36 7.39 1.72
N ILE A 137 5.96 8.12 2.66
CA ILE A 137 6.58 7.51 3.87
C ILE A 137 5.50 6.90 4.77
N ALA A 138 4.34 7.55 4.90
CA ALA A 138 3.25 7.04 5.73
C ALA A 138 2.79 5.65 5.25
N ALA A 139 2.73 5.40 3.94
CA ALA A 139 2.38 4.09 3.39
C ALA A 139 3.33 2.99 3.88
N ILE A 140 4.63 3.24 3.89
CA ILE A 140 5.64 2.27 4.34
C ILE A 140 5.40 1.90 5.80
N ILE A 141 5.18 2.88 6.67
CA ILE A 141 4.92 2.66 8.10
C ILE A 141 3.65 1.83 8.29
N ILE A 142 2.57 2.19 7.62
CA ILE A 142 1.30 1.47 7.72
C ILE A 142 1.41 0.05 7.16
N LEU A 143 2.06 -0.15 6.02
CA LEU A 143 2.30 -1.47 5.46
C LEU A 143 3.13 -2.35 6.39
N PHE A 144 4.16 -1.79 7.02
CA PHE A 144 4.95 -2.49 8.04
C PHE A 144 4.09 -2.92 9.22
N LEU A 145 3.32 -2.00 9.80
CA LEU A 145 2.44 -2.30 10.93
C LEU A 145 1.35 -3.31 10.55
N TYR A 146 0.78 -3.17 9.37
CA TYR A 146 -0.25 -4.08 8.89
C TYR A 146 0.30 -5.48 8.62
N SER A 147 1.48 -5.60 8.02
CA SER A 147 2.14 -6.89 7.82
C SER A 147 2.41 -7.61 9.15
N ARG A 148 2.79 -6.89 10.20
CA ARG A 148 2.98 -7.47 11.54
C ARG A 148 1.66 -7.93 12.16
N LYS A 149 0.60 -7.13 12.00
CA LYS A 149 -0.73 -7.48 12.49
C LYS A 149 -1.25 -8.77 11.84
N LEU A 150 -1.12 -8.90 10.52
CA LEU A 150 -1.54 -10.11 9.80
C LEU A 150 -0.77 -11.37 10.26
N VAL A 151 0.53 -11.25 10.53
CA VAL A 151 1.31 -12.37 11.10
C VAL A 151 0.81 -12.78 12.48
N GLN A 152 0.39 -11.83 13.32
CA GLN A 152 -0.15 -12.13 14.64
C GLN A 152 -1.52 -12.83 14.54
N GLU A 153 -2.40 -12.36 13.66
CA GLU A 153 -3.71 -12.97 13.42
C GLU A 153 -3.58 -14.42 12.91
N ASP A 154 -2.54 -14.73 12.10
CA ASP A 154 -2.29 -16.08 11.57
C ASP A 154 -1.68 -17.04 12.61
N THR A 155 -1.02 -16.50 13.65
CA THR A 155 -0.38 -17.29 14.72
C THR A 155 -1.25 -17.51 15.96
N GLU A 156 -2.38 -16.81 16.08
CA GLU A 156 -3.32 -17.08 17.17
C GLU A 156 -3.97 -18.47 16.98
N PRO A 157 -3.80 -19.41 17.94
CA PRO A 157 -4.45 -20.71 17.85
C PRO A 157 -5.96 -20.51 17.83
N VAL A 158 -6.63 -21.07 16.84
CA VAL A 158 -8.09 -21.16 16.82
C VAL A 158 -8.50 -21.92 18.06
N ILE A 159 -8.91 -21.21 19.10
CA ILE A 159 -9.52 -21.85 20.28
C ILE A 159 -10.86 -22.37 19.77
N TYR A 160 -10.88 -23.66 19.43
CA TYR A 160 -12.14 -24.35 19.21
C TYR A 160 -12.87 -24.35 20.55
N GLU A 161 -13.80 -23.43 20.73
CA GLU A 161 -14.82 -23.55 21.76
C GLU A 161 -15.53 -24.88 21.50
N ASN A 162 -15.15 -25.90 22.30
CA ASN A 162 -15.89 -27.15 22.30
C ASN A 162 -17.36 -26.80 22.60
N PRO A 163 -18.28 -27.09 21.68
CA PRO A 163 -19.70 -26.96 22.01
C PRO A 163 -19.92 -27.86 23.24
N VAL A 164 -20.23 -27.22 24.36
CA VAL A 164 -20.64 -27.91 25.59
C VAL A 164 -21.73 -28.91 25.15
N ARG A 165 -21.43 -30.20 25.25
CA ARG A 165 -22.43 -31.24 25.15
C ARG A 165 -23.46 -30.93 26.22
N GLU A 166 -24.59 -30.38 25.83
CA GLU A 166 -25.78 -30.47 26.67
C GLU A 166 -26.07 -31.94 26.83
N GLU A 167 -25.59 -32.50 27.94
CA GLU A 167 -26.04 -33.80 28.42
C GLU A 167 -27.56 -33.70 28.64
N SER A 168 -28.28 -34.25 27.68
CA SER A 168 -29.70 -34.57 27.79
C SER A 168 -29.88 -35.46 29.06
N SER A 169 -30.17 -34.82 30.18
CA SER A 169 -30.79 -35.52 31.31
C SER A 169 -32.24 -35.75 30.99
N SER A 170 -32.50 -36.77 30.17
CA SER A 170 -33.81 -37.40 30.09
C SER A 170 -33.76 -38.62 31.00
N ASP A 171 -34.11 -38.43 32.26
CA ASP A 171 -34.56 -39.53 33.12
C ASP A 171 -35.64 -39.02 34.05
N LYS A 172 -36.80 -39.50 33.82
CA LYS A 172 -38.01 -39.83 34.59
C LYS A 172 -39.29 -39.18 34.09
#